data_8953d5bbde3e0ab8d35be8fc012b0969
#
_entry.id   8953d5bbde3e0ab8d35be8fc012b0969
#
_cell.length_a   1.000
_cell.length_b   1.000
_cell.length_c   1.000
_cell.angle_alpha   90.00
_cell.angle_beta   90.00
_cell.angle_gamma   90.00
#
_symmetry.space_group_name_H-M   'P 1'
#
loop_
_entity.id
_entity.type
_entity.pdbx_description
1 polymer ?
#
loop_
_entity_poly.entity_id
_entity_poly.type
_entity_poly.pdbx_seq_one_letter_code
_entity_poly.pdbx_strand_id
1 'polypeptide(L)'
;MMRRSGARKAVAEERFSERKAQEQDRLVKADIKNRAIAALQQRQKDIAKVRGESTDEHHERTTFMKRDPAVDFRESRQDKFISSLSANLNVMIQAVKRAGRGLMRDFGELENLRLSQKGAADFVSTADTTSEKTLREYLLKVRPRYGFLQEEGGEIKGEDTSHRWIIDPLDGTMNFLHAVPHFAISLALQEDQEIVAGVVYNPATSDLFYAEKGNGAWMLTASGSSRLHVSTRSALNESVVVTGIPHLGHGNAERFVKQLTPMMTSTGGVRRMGAASLDLAYVAAGRFECYWEEDIKPWDIAAGMLMVREAGGRVCTTSGDETPKNVLTDGTILAANSLQYEVFKNMIVK
;
A
#
# COMPACT_ATOMS: atom_id res chain seq x y z
N MET A 1 -19.96 -57.37 1.10
CA MET A 1 -19.11 -56.71 0.06
C MET A 1 -19.82 -55.64 -0.79
N MET A 2 -21.15 -55.63 -0.91
CA MET A 2 -21.90 -54.72 -1.82
C MET A 2 -22.04 -53.26 -1.36
N ARG A 3 -21.89 -52.89 -0.07
CA ARG A 3 -22.07 -51.50 0.41
C ARG A 3 -20.88 -50.58 0.15
N ARG A 4 -19.66 -51.08 -0.09
CA ARG A 4 -18.46 -50.25 -0.39
C ARG A 4 -18.35 -49.81 -1.86
N SER A 5 -19.05 -50.46 -2.78
CA SER A 5 -19.04 -50.12 -4.21
C SER A 5 -19.90 -48.87 -4.50
N GLY A 6 -21.05 -48.71 -3.85
CA GLY A 6 -21.96 -47.59 -4.07
C GLY A 6 -21.36 -46.24 -3.61
N ALA A 7 -20.70 -46.22 -2.45
CA ALA A 7 -20.06 -45.00 -1.92
C ALA A 7 -18.91 -44.47 -2.80
N ARG A 8 -18.11 -45.37 -3.40
CA ARG A 8 -17.07 -44.97 -4.33
C ARG A 8 -17.61 -44.41 -5.65
N LYS A 9 -18.75 -44.90 -6.11
CA LYS A 9 -19.40 -44.41 -7.33
C LYS A 9 -20.00 -43.00 -7.11
N ALA A 10 -20.65 -42.76 -5.98
CA ALA A 10 -21.22 -41.48 -5.61
C ALA A 10 -20.11 -40.37 -5.48
N VAL A 11 -18.98 -40.69 -4.83
CA VAL A 11 -17.86 -39.76 -4.71
C VAL A 11 -17.19 -39.47 -6.07
N ALA A 12 -17.18 -40.44 -6.99
CA ALA A 12 -16.64 -40.23 -8.33
C ALA A 12 -17.56 -39.35 -9.20
N GLU A 13 -18.88 -39.51 -9.06
CA GLU A 13 -19.90 -38.68 -9.74
C GLU A 13 -19.91 -37.26 -9.21
N GLU A 14 -19.77 -37.06 -7.90
CA GLU A 14 -19.64 -35.74 -7.26
C GLU A 14 -18.38 -35.00 -7.74
N ARG A 15 -17.22 -35.66 -7.73
CA ARG A 15 -15.96 -35.07 -8.26
C ARG A 15 -16.03 -34.77 -9.76
N PHE A 16 -16.76 -35.56 -10.53
CA PHE A 16 -16.96 -35.28 -11.95
C PHE A 16 -17.86 -34.06 -12.16
N SER A 17 -18.91 -33.91 -11.36
CA SER A 17 -19.81 -32.76 -11.37
C SER A 17 -19.06 -31.47 -10.97
N GLU A 18 -18.25 -31.54 -9.92
CA GLU A 18 -17.41 -30.40 -9.47
C GLU A 18 -16.42 -29.96 -10.54
N ARG A 19 -15.74 -30.91 -11.18
CA ARG A 19 -14.79 -30.60 -12.28
C ARG A 19 -15.50 -29.94 -13.46
N LYS A 20 -16.69 -30.40 -13.81
CA LYS A 20 -17.49 -29.82 -14.90
C LYS A 20 -17.98 -28.42 -14.57
N ALA A 21 -18.37 -28.19 -13.32
CA ALA A 21 -18.74 -26.84 -12.83
C ALA A 21 -17.54 -25.88 -12.83
N GLN A 22 -16.35 -26.34 -12.39
CA GLN A 22 -15.11 -25.55 -12.44
C GLN A 22 -14.67 -25.23 -13.87
N GLU A 23 -14.79 -26.17 -14.80
CA GLU A 23 -14.49 -25.94 -16.23
C GLU A 23 -15.44 -24.92 -16.84
N GLN A 24 -16.74 -25.00 -16.52
CA GLN A 24 -17.75 -24.05 -16.98
C GLN A 24 -17.52 -22.64 -16.44
N ASP A 25 -17.18 -22.52 -15.15
CA ASP A 25 -16.83 -21.26 -14.51
C ASP A 25 -15.57 -20.64 -15.16
N ARG A 26 -14.56 -21.47 -15.46
CA ARG A 26 -13.35 -21.06 -16.17
C ARG A 26 -13.64 -20.51 -17.56
N LEU A 27 -14.55 -21.16 -18.31
CA LEU A 27 -14.96 -20.71 -19.65
C LEU A 27 -15.73 -19.39 -19.60
N VAL A 28 -16.63 -19.23 -18.63
CA VAL A 28 -17.38 -17.98 -18.43
C VAL A 28 -16.43 -16.83 -18.07
N LYS A 29 -15.48 -17.06 -17.16
CA LYS A 29 -14.48 -16.06 -16.79
C LYS A 29 -13.59 -15.67 -17.98
N ALA A 30 -13.22 -16.65 -18.84
CA ALA A 30 -12.45 -16.37 -20.05
C ALA A 30 -13.25 -15.52 -21.07
N ASP A 31 -14.55 -15.78 -21.24
CA ASP A 31 -15.40 -15.00 -22.13
C ASP A 31 -15.58 -13.53 -21.63
N ILE A 32 -15.84 -13.36 -20.33
CA ILE A 32 -15.93 -12.02 -19.70
C ILE A 32 -14.62 -11.25 -19.92
N LYS A 33 -13.47 -11.91 -19.71
CA LYS A 33 -12.15 -11.31 -19.90
C LYS A 33 -11.94 -10.88 -21.36
N ASN A 34 -12.28 -11.73 -22.33
CA ASN A 34 -12.12 -11.43 -23.75
C ASN A 34 -13.00 -10.27 -24.19
N ARG A 35 -14.23 -10.17 -23.69
CA ARG A 35 -15.14 -9.04 -23.95
C ARG A 35 -14.60 -7.73 -23.35
N ALA A 36 -14.04 -7.77 -22.14
CA ALA A 36 -13.42 -6.60 -21.51
C ALA A 36 -12.21 -6.10 -22.31
N ILE A 37 -11.35 -7.01 -22.77
CA ILE A 37 -10.20 -6.68 -23.62
C ILE A 37 -10.66 -6.03 -24.94
N ALA A 38 -11.64 -6.62 -25.60
CA ALA A 38 -12.17 -6.09 -26.84
C ALA A 38 -12.78 -4.67 -26.67
N ALA A 39 -13.49 -4.43 -25.57
CA ALA A 39 -14.06 -3.13 -25.23
C ALA A 39 -12.95 -2.08 -24.97
N LEU A 40 -11.87 -2.44 -24.28
CA LEU A 40 -10.73 -1.55 -24.03
C LEU A 40 -9.99 -1.21 -25.33
N GLN A 41 -9.75 -2.19 -26.18
CA GLN A 41 -9.11 -1.98 -27.50
C GLN A 41 -9.95 -1.06 -28.39
N GLN A 42 -11.28 -1.25 -28.38
CA GLN A 42 -12.19 -0.36 -29.11
C GLN A 42 -12.14 1.07 -28.58
N ARG A 43 -12.16 1.25 -27.26
CA ARG A 43 -12.06 2.55 -26.60
C ARG A 43 -10.73 3.25 -26.90
N GLN A 44 -9.62 2.52 -26.97
CA GLN A 44 -8.32 3.08 -27.38
C GLN A 44 -8.33 3.55 -28.82
N LYS A 45 -8.92 2.76 -29.74
CA LYS A 45 -9.11 3.17 -31.15
C LYS A 45 -9.98 4.44 -31.28
N ASP A 46 -11.03 4.51 -30.47
CA ASP A 46 -11.93 5.68 -30.48
C ASP A 46 -11.22 6.94 -29.95
N ILE A 47 -10.38 6.81 -28.92
CA ILE A 47 -9.54 7.89 -28.37
C ILE A 47 -8.50 8.35 -29.41
N ALA A 48 -7.81 7.42 -30.07
CA ALA A 48 -6.84 7.73 -31.12
C ALA A 48 -7.51 8.47 -32.29
N LYS A 49 -8.70 8.03 -32.69
CA LYS A 49 -9.50 8.67 -33.73
C LYS A 49 -9.91 10.10 -33.35
N VAL A 50 -10.27 10.34 -32.08
CA VAL A 50 -10.64 11.68 -31.58
C VAL A 50 -9.41 12.61 -31.53
N ARG A 51 -8.20 12.04 -31.26
CA ARG A 51 -6.94 12.79 -31.22
C ARG A 51 -6.31 13.03 -32.60
N GLY A 52 -6.86 12.44 -33.67
CA GLY A 52 -6.31 12.57 -35.04
C GLY A 52 -4.97 11.86 -35.23
N GLU A 53 -4.62 10.93 -34.35
CA GLU A 53 -3.37 10.16 -34.40
C GLU A 53 -3.54 8.96 -35.37
N SER A 54 -2.65 8.83 -36.36
CA SER A 54 -2.62 7.66 -37.23
C SER A 54 -2.03 6.47 -36.47
N THR A 55 -2.53 5.27 -36.73
CA THR A 55 -2.10 4.02 -36.08
C THR A 55 -0.63 3.64 -36.34
N ASP A 56 0.02 4.29 -37.30
CA ASP A 56 1.40 4.02 -37.68
C ASP A 56 2.44 4.81 -36.85
N GLU A 57 2.06 5.94 -36.25
CA GLU A 57 2.99 6.74 -35.42
C GLU A 57 3.32 6.16 -34.07
N HIS A 58 2.55 5.17 -33.60
CA HIS A 58 2.81 4.52 -32.31
C HIS A 58 4.06 3.62 -32.32
N HIS A 59 4.49 3.15 -33.50
CA HIS A 59 5.69 2.30 -33.62
C HIS A 59 7.00 3.12 -33.61
N GLU A 60 6.96 4.39 -34.00
CA GLU A 60 8.17 5.24 -34.01
C GLU A 60 8.46 5.89 -32.63
N ARG A 61 7.45 6.19 -31.81
CA ARG A 61 7.66 6.79 -30.47
C ARG A 61 8.29 5.84 -29.44
N THR A 62 8.14 4.54 -29.60
CA THR A 62 8.81 3.52 -28.76
C THR A 62 10.30 3.37 -29.08
N THR A 63 10.78 3.87 -30.21
CA THR A 63 12.20 3.77 -30.61
C THR A 63 13.04 4.95 -30.12
N PHE A 64 12.45 6.03 -29.59
CA PHE A 64 13.18 7.24 -29.18
C PHE A 64 13.67 7.26 -27.72
N MET A 65 13.49 6.17 -26.97
CA MET A 65 14.19 5.98 -25.69
C MET A 65 15.42 5.09 -25.82
N LYS A 66 16.21 5.25 -26.87
CA LYS A 66 17.61 4.82 -26.85
C LYS A 66 18.37 5.79 -25.94
N ARG A 67 18.73 5.31 -24.74
CA ARG A 67 19.59 5.99 -23.79
C ARG A 67 20.83 6.50 -24.51
N ASP A 68 21.07 7.80 -24.42
CA ASP A 68 22.33 8.41 -24.74
C ASP A 68 23.43 7.75 -23.84
N PRO A 69 24.45 7.11 -24.38
CA PRO A 69 25.51 6.46 -23.59
C PRO A 69 26.42 7.45 -22.87
N ALA A 70 26.20 8.75 -23.00
CA ALA A 70 26.96 9.82 -22.36
C ALA A 70 26.24 10.48 -21.19
N VAL A 71 25.22 9.84 -20.55
CA VAL A 71 24.73 10.30 -19.25
C VAL A 71 25.82 10.01 -18.21
N ASP A 72 26.69 11.01 -18.10
CA ASP A 72 27.72 11.17 -17.07
C ASP A 72 27.16 10.73 -15.72
N PHE A 73 27.80 9.75 -15.07
CA PHE A 73 27.51 9.23 -13.73
C PHE A 73 27.79 10.31 -12.65
N ARG A 74 27.33 11.54 -12.84
CA ARG A 74 27.25 12.50 -11.75
C ARG A 74 26.10 12.07 -10.87
N GLU A 75 26.45 11.57 -9.71
CA GLU A 75 25.53 11.31 -8.61
C GLU A 75 24.55 12.50 -8.52
N SER A 76 23.25 12.24 -8.68
CA SER A 76 22.26 13.31 -8.63
C SER A 76 22.31 13.99 -7.26
N ARG A 77 21.88 15.28 -7.16
CA ARG A 77 21.78 15.95 -5.86
C ARG A 77 20.95 15.12 -4.86
N GLN A 78 19.96 14.40 -5.36
CA GLN A 78 19.12 13.53 -4.57
C GLN A 78 19.88 12.30 -4.06
N ASP A 79 20.74 11.68 -4.87
CA ASP A 79 21.54 10.53 -4.46
C ASP A 79 22.57 10.92 -3.40
N LYS A 80 23.22 12.09 -3.54
CA LYS A 80 24.11 12.65 -2.51
C LYS A 80 23.38 12.91 -1.20
N PHE A 81 22.16 13.44 -1.27
CA PHE A 81 21.34 13.66 -0.08
C PHE A 81 20.99 12.33 0.59
N ILE A 82 20.52 11.33 -0.17
CA ILE A 82 20.19 9.99 0.36
C ILE A 82 21.41 9.37 1.02
N SER A 83 22.61 9.49 0.41
CA SER A 83 23.86 8.96 0.97
C SER A 83 24.26 9.63 2.29
N SER A 84 23.74 10.84 2.59
CA SER A 84 23.98 11.54 3.86
C SER A 84 23.04 11.15 4.99
N LEU A 85 21.97 10.39 4.71
CA LEU A 85 21.05 9.86 5.71
C LEU A 85 21.68 8.72 6.51
N SER A 86 21.02 8.32 7.59
CA SER A 86 21.44 7.14 8.37
C SER A 86 21.59 5.90 7.47
N ALA A 87 22.44 4.97 7.88
CA ALA A 87 22.66 3.73 7.13
C ALA A 87 21.37 2.93 6.90
N ASN A 88 20.45 2.94 7.87
CA ASN A 88 19.18 2.26 7.74
C ASN A 88 18.25 2.94 6.73
N LEU A 89 18.06 4.27 6.85
CA LEU A 89 17.24 5.02 5.90
C LEU A 89 17.78 4.92 4.47
N ASN A 90 19.10 5.01 4.29
CA ASN A 90 19.73 4.84 2.97
C ASN A 90 19.36 3.48 2.36
N VAL A 91 19.54 2.40 3.11
CA VAL A 91 19.18 1.03 2.67
C VAL A 91 17.69 0.93 2.33
N MET A 92 16.80 1.46 3.19
CA MET A 92 15.36 1.43 2.98
C MET A 92 14.94 2.19 1.72
N ILE A 93 15.44 3.40 1.52
CA ILE A 93 15.12 4.23 0.36
C ILE A 93 15.61 3.56 -0.94
N GLN A 94 16.79 2.97 -0.94
CA GLN A 94 17.29 2.23 -2.11
C GLN A 94 16.43 0.99 -2.41
N ALA A 95 15.97 0.28 -1.37
CA ALA A 95 15.09 -0.87 -1.51
C ALA A 95 13.77 -0.50 -2.18
N VAL A 96 13.04 0.51 -1.64
CA VAL A 96 11.73 0.93 -2.16
C VAL A 96 11.82 1.54 -3.56
N LYS A 97 12.87 2.31 -3.85
CA LYS A 97 13.12 2.85 -5.20
C LYS A 97 13.38 1.73 -6.21
N ARG A 98 14.05 0.66 -5.80
CA ARG A 98 14.31 -0.50 -6.65
C ARG A 98 13.03 -1.26 -6.98
N ALA A 99 12.22 -1.57 -5.97
CA ALA A 99 10.93 -2.24 -6.14
C ALA A 99 9.93 -1.36 -6.93
N GLY A 100 9.87 -0.07 -6.64
CA GLY A 100 8.99 0.89 -7.32
C GLY A 100 9.23 0.99 -8.82
N ARG A 101 10.46 0.77 -9.32
CA ARG A 101 10.71 0.69 -10.77
C ARG A 101 10.02 -0.51 -11.41
N GLY A 102 9.95 -1.64 -10.71
CA GLY A 102 9.20 -2.82 -11.13
C GLY A 102 7.69 -2.50 -11.18
N LEU A 103 7.16 -1.96 -10.09
CA LEU A 103 5.75 -1.59 -10.00
C LEU A 103 5.33 -0.61 -11.10
N MET A 104 6.15 0.41 -11.42
CA MET A 104 5.82 1.36 -12.48
C MET A 104 5.81 0.74 -13.87
N ARG A 105 6.69 -0.22 -14.15
CA ARG A 105 6.63 -0.99 -15.39
C ARG A 105 5.33 -1.79 -15.46
N ASP A 106 4.99 -2.50 -14.36
CA ASP A 106 3.82 -3.35 -14.29
C ASP A 106 2.53 -2.52 -14.29
N PHE A 107 2.53 -1.32 -13.68
CA PHE A 107 1.44 -0.34 -13.72
C PHE A 107 1.16 0.15 -15.16
N GLY A 108 2.20 0.27 -15.99
CA GLY A 108 2.07 0.61 -17.41
C GLY A 108 1.55 -0.56 -18.27
N GLU A 109 1.61 -1.80 -17.76
CA GLU A 109 1.26 -3.02 -18.49
C GLU A 109 0.18 -3.85 -17.76
N LEU A 110 -0.79 -3.18 -17.12
CA LEU A 110 -1.82 -3.82 -16.26
C LEU A 110 -2.59 -4.96 -16.95
N GLU A 111 -2.76 -4.91 -18.28
CA GLU A 111 -3.44 -5.94 -19.06
C GLU A 111 -2.75 -7.32 -18.99
N ASN A 112 -1.44 -7.32 -18.71
CA ASN A 112 -0.62 -8.53 -18.65
C ASN A 112 -0.50 -9.12 -17.25
N LEU A 113 -1.02 -8.43 -16.22
CA LEU A 113 -0.94 -8.89 -14.84
C LEU A 113 -1.85 -10.09 -14.59
N ARG A 114 -1.30 -11.10 -13.92
CA ARG A 114 -2.06 -12.25 -13.43
C ARG A 114 -2.66 -11.90 -12.08
N LEU A 115 -3.98 -12.08 -11.95
CA LEU A 115 -4.72 -11.86 -10.72
C LEU A 115 -4.97 -13.20 -10.03
N SER A 116 -4.77 -13.26 -8.72
CA SER A 116 -5.28 -14.32 -7.86
C SER A 116 -6.11 -13.70 -6.73
N GLN A 117 -7.21 -14.35 -6.38
CA GLN A 117 -8.09 -13.91 -5.32
C GLN A 117 -7.75 -14.63 -4.01
N LYS A 118 -7.53 -13.87 -2.94
CA LYS A 118 -7.28 -14.34 -1.58
C LYS A 118 -8.49 -14.09 -0.69
N GLY A 119 -9.54 -14.77 -0.81
CA GLY A 119 -10.81 -14.44 -0.14
C GLY A 119 -11.73 -13.64 -1.02
N ALA A 120 -12.83 -13.11 -0.46
CA ALA A 120 -13.93 -12.54 -1.25
C ALA A 120 -13.60 -11.21 -1.94
N ALA A 121 -12.64 -10.45 -1.42
CA ALA A 121 -12.26 -9.15 -1.96
C ALA A 121 -10.76 -8.85 -1.95
N ASP A 122 -9.93 -9.81 -1.51
CA ASP A 122 -8.48 -9.66 -1.55
C ASP A 122 -7.92 -10.12 -2.89
N PHE A 123 -7.15 -9.25 -3.53
CA PHE A 123 -6.50 -9.56 -4.80
C PHE A 123 -4.99 -9.52 -4.61
N VAL A 124 -4.34 -10.58 -5.06
CA VAL A 124 -2.88 -10.62 -5.17
C VAL A 124 -2.51 -10.55 -6.63
N SER A 125 -1.71 -9.60 -6.98
CA SER A 125 -1.17 -9.46 -8.32
C SER A 125 0.25 -10.04 -8.40
N THR A 126 0.70 -10.31 -9.61
CA THR A 126 2.10 -10.68 -9.85
C THR A 126 3.04 -9.53 -9.47
N ALA A 127 2.54 -8.29 -9.49
CA ALA A 127 3.29 -7.10 -9.10
C ALA A 127 3.61 -7.09 -7.61
N ASP A 128 2.64 -7.45 -6.71
CA ASP A 128 2.83 -7.57 -5.27
C ASP A 128 3.98 -8.52 -4.94
N THR A 129 3.84 -9.77 -5.37
CA THR A 129 4.82 -10.83 -5.08
C THR A 129 6.20 -10.53 -5.67
N THR A 130 6.28 -9.87 -6.84
CA THR A 130 7.54 -9.46 -7.46
C THR A 130 8.18 -8.30 -6.71
N SER A 131 7.37 -7.33 -6.25
CA SER A 131 7.81 -6.21 -5.42
C SER A 131 8.39 -6.72 -4.11
N GLU A 132 7.66 -7.57 -3.39
CA GLU A 132 8.12 -8.17 -2.12
C GLU A 132 9.43 -8.94 -2.28
N LYS A 133 9.52 -9.78 -3.30
CA LYS A 133 10.75 -10.52 -3.62
C LYS A 133 11.92 -9.57 -3.84
N THR A 134 11.72 -8.49 -4.59
CA THR A 134 12.76 -7.50 -4.89
C THR A 134 13.24 -6.79 -3.61
N LEU A 135 12.31 -6.40 -2.73
CA LEU A 135 12.61 -5.80 -1.43
C LEU A 135 13.41 -6.77 -0.56
N ARG A 136 12.90 -7.99 -0.41
CA ARG A 136 13.53 -9.02 0.43
C ARG A 136 14.94 -9.37 -0.04
N GLU A 137 15.15 -9.61 -1.34
CA GLU A 137 16.48 -9.94 -1.87
C GLU A 137 17.50 -8.83 -1.62
N TYR A 138 17.09 -7.57 -1.78
CA TYR A 138 17.97 -6.44 -1.52
C TYR A 138 18.28 -6.30 -0.02
N LEU A 139 17.27 -6.37 0.84
CA LEU A 139 17.40 -6.21 2.28
C LEU A 139 18.23 -7.36 2.90
N LEU A 140 18.00 -8.60 2.49
CA LEU A 140 18.81 -9.76 2.90
C LEU A 140 20.30 -9.60 2.52
N LYS A 141 20.58 -9.06 1.33
CA LYS A 141 21.98 -8.83 0.91
C LYS A 141 22.70 -7.84 1.81
N VAL A 142 21.99 -6.83 2.33
CA VAL A 142 22.59 -5.74 3.12
C VAL A 142 22.52 -6.01 4.62
N ARG A 143 21.48 -6.69 5.09
CA ARG A 143 21.25 -7.05 6.50
C ARG A 143 20.82 -8.53 6.61
N PRO A 144 21.74 -9.48 6.38
CA PRO A 144 21.40 -10.90 6.22
C PRO A 144 20.84 -11.56 7.47
N ARG A 145 21.05 -10.97 8.66
CA ARG A 145 20.61 -11.55 9.93
C ARG A 145 19.26 -11.05 10.42
N TYR A 146 18.69 -9.99 9.78
CA TYR A 146 17.41 -9.41 10.19
C TYR A 146 16.24 -10.31 9.79
N GLY A 147 15.18 -10.34 10.63
CA GLY A 147 13.93 -11.00 10.33
C GLY A 147 13.04 -10.16 9.41
N PHE A 148 11.90 -10.75 9.00
CA PHE A 148 10.90 -10.12 8.16
C PHE A 148 9.49 -10.39 8.69
N LEU A 149 8.62 -9.41 8.60
CA LEU A 149 7.17 -9.52 8.66
C LEU A 149 6.63 -8.92 7.37
N GLN A 150 6.03 -9.74 6.53
CA GLN A 150 5.68 -9.41 5.15
C GLN A 150 4.21 -9.73 4.90
N GLU A 151 3.56 -8.97 4.02
CA GLU A 151 2.17 -9.24 3.64
C GLU A 151 2.04 -10.58 2.93
N GLU A 152 2.84 -10.82 1.89
CA GLU A 152 2.74 -11.99 1.05
C GLU A 152 3.49 -13.20 1.62
N GLY A 153 4.70 -12.98 2.09
CA GLY A 153 5.60 -14.02 2.60
C GLY A 153 5.46 -14.36 4.07
N GLY A 154 4.64 -13.60 4.82
CA GLY A 154 4.45 -13.79 6.26
C GLY A 154 5.70 -13.50 7.10
N GLU A 155 5.81 -14.14 8.25
CA GLU A 155 6.91 -13.94 9.18
C GLU A 155 8.09 -14.86 8.88
N ILE A 156 9.29 -14.28 8.77
CA ILE A 156 10.57 -14.99 8.66
C ILE A 156 11.47 -14.54 9.82
N LYS A 157 11.81 -15.44 10.70
CA LYS A 157 12.71 -15.15 11.83
C LYS A 157 14.14 -14.98 11.34
N GLY A 158 14.80 -13.90 11.74
CA GLY A 158 16.22 -13.68 11.51
C GLY A 158 17.08 -14.35 12.59
N GLU A 159 18.40 -14.39 12.35
CA GLU A 159 19.38 -14.76 13.39
C GLU A 159 19.46 -13.66 14.46
N ASP A 160 19.31 -12.41 14.05
CA ASP A 160 19.17 -11.26 14.94
C ASP A 160 17.69 -11.12 15.33
N THR A 161 17.39 -11.50 16.57
CA THR A 161 16.02 -11.52 17.11
C THR A 161 15.51 -10.13 17.50
N SER A 162 16.38 -9.12 17.54
CA SER A 162 16.01 -7.76 17.92
C SER A 162 15.54 -6.92 16.70
N HIS A 163 15.94 -7.28 15.49
CA HIS A 163 15.63 -6.50 14.30
C HIS A 163 14.78 -7.28 13.31
N ARG A 164 13.73 -6.61 12.78
CA ARG A 164 12.97 -7.13 11.63
C ARG A 164 12.48 -6.02 10.72
N TRP A 165 12.42 -6.31 9.45
CA TRP A 165 11.75 -5.50 8.44
C TRP A 165 10.26 -5.80 8.46
N ILE A 166 9.42 -4.76 8.38
CA ILE A 166 7.98 -4.88 8.20
C ILE A 166 7.67 -4.30 6.82
N ILE A 167 7.05 -5.09 5.94
CA ILE A 167 6.95 -4.80 4.51
C ILE A 167 5.52 -4.96 4.03
N ASP A 168 4.99 -3.90 3.42
CA ASP A 168 3.89 -3.94 2.48
C ASP A 168 4.46 -3.63 1.09
N PRO A 169 4.47 -4.59 0.17
CA PRO A 169 5.06 -4.44 -1.15
C PRO A 169 4.25 -3.54 -2.08
N LEU A 170 2.93 -3.40 -1.85
CA LEU A 170 2.01 -2.62 -2.67
C LEU A 170 0.72 -2.27 -1.89
N ASP A 171 0.81 -1.35 -0.93
CA ASP A 171 -0.37 -0.76 -0.30
C ASP A 171 -1.26 -0.04 -1.32
N GLY A 172 -2.54 -0.38 -1.33
CA GLY A 172 -3.48 0.11 -2.33
C GLY A 172 -3.54 -0.74 -3.59
N THR A 173 -3.43 -2.06 -3.49
CA THR A 173 -3.50 -3.04 -4.60
C THR A 173 -4.72 -2.83 -5.50
N MET A 174 -5.89 -2.52 -4.94
CA MET A 174 -7.10 -2.23 -5.73
C MET A 174 -6.95 -0.94 -6.56
N ASN A 175 -6.34 0.10 -6.00
CA ASN A 175 -6.03 1.32 -6.75
C ASN A 175 -5.07 1.02 -7.91
N PHE A 176 -4.01 0.26 -7.63
CA PHE A 176 -3.05 -0.16 -8.64
C PHE A 176 -3.73 -0.90 -9.79
N LEU A 177 -4.53 -1.92 -9.50
CA LEU A 177 -5.23 -2.74 -10.50
C LEU A 177 -6.25 -1.94 -11.34
N HIS A 178 -6.78 -0.86 -10.78
CA HIS A 178 -7.71 0.04 -11.48
C HIS A 178 -7.02 1.26 -12.11
N ALA A 179 -5.69 1.26 -12.21
CA ALA A 179 -4.90 2.35 -12.76
C ALA A 179 -5.10 3.71 -12.03
N VAL A 180 -5.44 3.66 -10.74
CA VAL A 180 -5.50 4.84 -9.88
C VAL A 180 -4.10 5.07 -9.29
N PRO A 181 -3.42 6.22 -9.55
CA PRO A 181 -2.02 6.44 -9.16
C PRO A 181 -1.88 6.79 -7.67
N HIS A 182 -2.59 6.07 -6.80
CA HIS A 182 -2.59 6.24 -5.35
C HIS A 182 -2.34 4.88 -4.69
N PHE A 183 -1.09 4.48 -4.68
CA PHE A 183 -0.57 3.25 -4.10
C PHE A 183 0.88 3.48 -3.64
N ALA A 184 1.39 2.66 -2.73
CA ALA A 184 2.72 2.84 -2.20
C ALA A 184 3.41 1.53 -1.83
N ILE A 185 4.72 1.61 -1.63
CA ILE A 185 5.51 0.62 -0.90
C ILE A 185 5.68 1.16 0.52
N SER A 186 5.30 0.39 1.53
CA SER A 186 5.53 0.69 2.93
C SER A 186 6.62 -0.23 3.49
N LEU A 187 7.67 0.37 4.06
CA LEU A 187 8.80 -0.35 4.65
C LEU A 187 9.13 0.26 6.00
N ALA A 188 9.11 -0.55 7.06
CA ALA A 188 9.54 -0.15 8.38
C ALA A 188 10.66 -1.05 8.92
N LEU A 189 11.51 -0.49 9.77
CA LEU A 189 12.46 -1.21 10.59
C LEU A 189 11.97 -1.20 12.04
N GLN A 190 11.75 -2.39 12.57
CA GLN A 190 11.49 -2.58 13.97
C GLN A 190 12.77 -3.05 14.67
N GLU A 191 13.10 -2.41 15.80
CA GLU A 191 14.14 -2.81 16.74
C GLU A 191 13.49 -3.10 18.08
N ASP A 192 13.72 -4.29 18.62
CA ASP A 192 13.04 -4.86 19.77
C ASP A 192 11.51 -4.89 19.61
N GLN A 193 10.78 -3.92 20.03
CA GLN A 193 9.33 -3.81 19.85
C GLN A 193 8.91 -2.43 19.37
N GLU A 194 9.88 -1.61 18.95
CA GLU A 194 9.66 -0.25 18.53
C GLU A 194 9.97 -0.07 17.04
N ILE A 195 9.19 0.75 16.36
CA ILE A 195 9.51 1.17 14.99
C ILE A 195 10.53 2.29 15.08
N VAL A 196 11.72 2.05 14.53
CA VAL A 196 12.85 3.00 14.60
C VAL A 196 13.09 3.74 13.30
N ALA A 197 12.67 3.19 12.16
CA ALA A 197 12.69 3.88 10.86
C ALA A 197 11.50 3.46 10.00
N GLY A 198 11.03 4.35 9.14
CA GLY A 198 9.92 4.09 8.23
C GLY A 198 10.08 4.84 6.91
N VAL A 199 9.69 4.20 5.81
CA VAL A 199 9.66 4.79 4.46
C VAL A 199 8.35 4.40 3.79
N VAL A 200 7.66 5.38 3.22
CA VAL A 200 6.48 5.19 2.35
C VAL A 200 6.79 5.84 1.01
N TYR A 201 6.72 5.08 -0.07
CA TYR A 201 7.07 5.54 -1.40
C TYR A 201 5.93 5.31 -2.39
N ASN A 202 5.36 6.40 -2.92
CA ASN A 202 4.44 6.34 -4.07
C ASN A 202 5.26 6.45 -5.37
N PRO A 203 5.45 5.37 -6.13
CA PRO A 203 6.26 5.41 -7.33
C PRO A 203 5.58 6.14 -8.50
N ALA A 204 4.24 6.26 -8.51
CA ALA A 204 3.51 6.95 -9.56
C ALA A 204 3.70 8.47 -9.50
N THR A 205 3.81 9.04 -8.32
CA THR A 205 4.07 10.48 -8.11
C THR A 205 5.52 10.79 -7.79
N SER A 206 6.34 9.76 -7.50
CA SER A 206 7.70 9.86 -6.98
C SER A 206 7.78 10.54 -5.60
N ASP A 207 6.68 10.61 -4.87
CA ASP A 207 6.65 11.12 -3.50
C ASP A 207 7.21 10.05 -2.55
N LEU A 208 8.22 10.44 -1.77
CA LEU A 208 8.85 9.57 -0.79
C LEU A 208 8.82 10.23 0.57
N PHE A 209 8.13 9.59 1.50
CA PHE A 209 8.03 9.98 2.90
C PHE A 209 8.95 9.08 3.73
N TYR A 210 9.64 9.65 4.72
CA TYR A 210 10.49 8.87 5.61
C TYR A 210 10.55 9.49 7.00
N ALA A 211 10.78 8.65 7.99
CA ALA A 211 11.01 9.06 9.36
C ALA A 211 12.04 8.15 10.03
N GLU A 212 12.76 8.70 10.99
CA GLU A 212 13.63 7.97 11.89
C GLU A 212 13.39 8.47 13.31
N LYS A 213 13.26 7.55 14.26
CA LYS A 213 12.92 7.85 15.64
C LYS A 213 13.86 8.91 16.23
N GLY A 214 13.29 10.01 16.73
CA GLY A 214 14.03 11.15 17.30
C GLY A 214 14.60 12.13 16.26
N ASN A 215 14.50 11.81 14.94
CA ASN A 215 15.05 12.65 13.87
C ASN A 215 13.99 13.38 13.03
N GLY A 216 12.71 13.20 13.38
CA GLY A 216 11.57 13.78 12.68
C GLY A 216 11.15 13.00 11.44
N ALA A 217 10.08 13.49 10.82
CA ALA A 217 9.54 12.98 9.56
C ALA A 217 9.81 13.96 8.43
N TRP A 218 9.99 13.44 7.22
CA TRP A 218 10.44 14.19 6.06
C TRP A 218 9.78 13.70 4.78
N MET A 219 9.66 14.60 3.80
CA MET A 219 9.26 14.26 2.44
C MET A 219 10.39 14.61 1.48
N LEU A 220 10.78 13.65 0.64
CA LEU A 220 11.76 13.82 -0.42
C LEU A 220 11.02 13.93 -1.76
N THR A 221 11.22 15.05 -2.44
CA THR A 221 10.71 15.32 -3.78
C THR A 221 11.85 15.58 -4.76
N ALA A 222 11.54 15.76 -6.03
CA ALA A 222 12.56 16.14 -7.03
C ALA A 222 13.27 17.45 -6.70
N SER A 223 12.62 18.38 -5.98
CA SER A 223 13.17 19.70 -5.60
C SER A 223 13.99 19.70 -4.32
N GLY A 224 13.95 18.62 -3.52
CA GLY A 224 14.69 18.52 -2.25
C GLY A 224 13.89 17.81 -1.16
N SER A 225 14.37 17.91 0.08
CA SER A 225 13.73 17.35 1.27
C SER A 225 13.11 18.46 2.11
N SER A 226 11.90 18.21 2.61
CA SER A 226 11.18 19.08 3.54
C SER A 226 10.75 18.34 4.79
N ARG A 227 10.92 18.96 5.95
CA ARG A 227 10.45 18.41 7.21
C ARG A 227 8.93 18.42 7.26
N LEU A 228 8.35 17.33 7.75
CA LEU A 228 6.91 17.19 7.92
C LEU A 228 6.47 17.68 9.30
N HIS A 229 5.30 18.25 9.34
CA HIS A 229 4.58 18.60 10.56
C HIS A 229 3.10 18.30 10.34
N VAL A 230 2.46 17.73 11.35
CA VAL A 230 1.00 17.57 11.33
C VAL A 230 0.31 18.93 11.24
N SER A 231 -0.92 18.95 10.77
CA SER A 231 -1.71 20.18 10.64
C SER A 231 -1.85 20.94 11.96
N THR A 232 -1.80 22.25 11.88
CA THR A 232 -2.06 23.17 13.00
C THR A 232 -3.51 23.67 13.05
N ARG A 233 -4.39 23.15 12.17
CA ARG A 233 -5.83 23.45 12.21
C ARG A 233 -6.43 22.93 13.50
N SER A 234 -7.23 23.77 14.17
CA SER A 234 -7.89 23.45 15.44
C SER A 234 -9.41 23.43 15.35
N ALA A 235 -9.98 23.93 14.26
CA ALA A 235 -11.43 23.95 14.04
C ALA A 235 -11.86 22.70 13.24
N LEU A 236 -12.84 21.94 13.78
CA LEU A 236 -13.33 20.71 13.12
C LEU A 236 -13.91 20.96 11.74
N ASN A 237 -14.67 22.04 11.57
CA ASN A 237 -15.27 22.39 10.27
C ASN A 237 -14.28 22.75 9.17
N GLU A 238 -13.00 22.97 9.51
CA GLU A 238 -11.90 23.16 8.58
C GLU A 238 -11.09 21.87 8.35
N SER A 239 -11.40 20.81 9.10
CA SER A 239 -10.66 19.55 9.06
C SER A 239 -11.12 18.67 7.91
N VAL A 240 -10.17 18.09 7.20
CA VAL A 240 -10.40 17.00 6.26
C VAL A 240 -9.85 15.73 6.89
N VAL A 241 -10.70 14.73 7.03
CA VAL A 241 -10.33 13.45 7.63
C VAL A 241 -10.31 12.34 6.57
N VAL A 242 -9.50 11.31 6.78
CA VAL A 242 -9.37 10.17 5.88
C VAL A 242 -9.56 8.86 6.62
N THR A 243 -10.09 7.83 5.94
CA THR A 243 -10.41 6.53 6.57
C THR A 243 -10.41 5.40 5.55
N GLY A 244 -10.20 4.18 6.02
CA GLY A 244 -10.64 2.98 5.31
C GLY A 244 -12.13 2.73 5.50
N ILE A 245 -12.74 2.03 4.56
CA ILE A 245 -14.17 1.68 4.60
C ILE A 245 -14.30 0.17 4.61
N PRO A 246 -15.06 -0.43 5.54
CA PRO A 246 -15.38 -1.84 5.51
C PRO A 246 -15.91 -2.28 4.15
N HIS A 247 -15.42 -3.40 3.65
CA HIS A 247 -15.80 -3.96 2.38
C HIS A 247 -16.00 -5.48 2.49
N LEU A 248 -16.36 -6.14 1.40
CA LEU A 248 -16.73 -7.55 1.42
C LEU A 248 -15.69 -8.44 2.12
N GLY A 249 -16.07 -9.01 3.27
CA GLY A 249 -15.20 -9.87 4.09
C GLY A 249 -14.30 -9.16 5.09
N HIS A 250 -14.29 -7.81 5.12
CA HIS A 250 -13.42 -7.02 5.98
C HIS A 250 -14.15 -5.96 6.78
N GLY A 251 -13.79 -5.83 8.07
CA GLY A 251 -14.28 -4.81 8.98
C GLY A 251 -15.72 -4.99 9.42
N ASN A 252 -16.22 -4.03 10.20
CA ASN A 252 -17.58 -3.99 10.75
C ASN A 252 -18.31 -2.73 10.27
N ALA A 253 -19.22 -2.89 9.30
CA ALA A 253 -19.94 -1.78 8.70
C ALA A 253 -20.83 -1.01 9.69
N GLU A 254 -21.47 -1.70 10.66
CA GLU A 254 -22.33 -1.03 11.67
C GLU A 254 -21.50 -0.14 12.60
N ARG A 255 -20.37 -0.65 13.08
CA ARG A 255 -19.45 0.12 13.92
C ARG A 255 -18.85 1.28 13.14
N PHE A 256 -18.45 1.06 11.91
CA PHE A 256 -17.93 2.10 11.02
C PHE A 256 -18.92 3.24 10.81
N VAL A 257 -20.20 2.96 10.55
CA VAL A 257 -21.24 3.98 10.37
C VAL A 257 -21.41 4.81 11.65
N LYS A 258 -21.31 4.20 12.84
CA LYS A 258 -21.36 4.92 14.14
C LYS A 258 -20.19 5.89 14.28
N GLN A 259 -18.99 5.51 13.83
CA GLN A 259 -17.79 6.35 13.82
C GLN A 259 -17.86 7.44 12.74
N LEU A 260 -18.31 7.09 11.55
CA LEU A 260 -18.40 7.98 10.40
C LEU A 260 -19.40 9.13 10.60
N THR A 261 -20.55 8.86 11.23
CA THR A 261 -21.61 9.84 11.40
C THR A 261 -21.15 11.15 12.07
N PRO A 262 -20.47 11.12 13.24
CA PRO A 262 -19.97 12.36 13.84
C PRO A 262 -18.90 13.04 12.98
N MET A 263 -18.11 12.29 12.23
CA MET A 263 -17.11 12.86 11.32
C MET A 263 -17.77 13.64 10.18
N MET A 264 -18.77 13.06 9.52
CA MET A 264 -19.50 13.72 8.43
C MET A 264 -20.22 15.00 8.87
N THR A 265 -20.72 15.03 10.10
CA THR A 265 -21.53 16.16 10.60
C THR A 265 -20.69 17.29 11.22
N SER A 266 -19.41 17.02 11.54
CA SER A 266 -18.59 17.99 12.30
C SER A 266 -17.38 18.48 11.51
N THR A 267 -16.90 17.72 10.49
CA THR A 267 -15.69 18.08 9.74
C THR A 267 -15.99 18.69 8.37
N GLY A 268 -15.01 19.33 7.77
CA GLY A 268 -15.08 19.88 6.41
C GLY A 268 -15.18 18.82 5.32
N GLY A 269 -14.93 17.55 5.66
CA GLY A 269 -15.15 16.42 4.74
C GLY A 269 -14.37 15.18 5.08
N VAL A 270 -14.88 14.04 4.59
CA VAL A 270 -14.27 12.72 4.74
C VAL A 270 -13.73 12.24 3.39
N ARG A 271 -12.59 11.56 3.40
CA ARG A 271 -11.96 10.94 2.23
C ARG A 271 -11.77 9.44 2.46
N ARG A 272 -11.86 8.66 1.37
CA ARG A 272 -11.42 7.27 1.30
C ARG A 272 -10.45 7.18 0.12
N MET A 273 -9.15 7.14 0.44
CA MET A 273 -8.11 7.16 -0.60
C MET A 273 -7.67 5.75 -1.00
N GLY A 274 -7.66 4.81 -0.05
CA GLY A 274 -7.47 3.39 -0.30
C GLY A 274 -6.01 2.92 -0.33
N ALA A 275 -5.14 3.64 0.37
CA ALA A 275 -3.76 3.25 0.67
C ALA A 275 -3.40 3.80 2.06
N ALA A 276 -3.45 2.94 3.06
CA ALA A 276 -3.36 3.32 4.47
C ALA A 276 -2.02 3.97 4.83
N SER A 277 -0.93 3.47 4.28
CA SER A 277 0.41 4.03 4.50
C SER A 277 0.53 5.45 3.97
N LEU A 278 -0.07 5.75 2.79
CA LEU A 278 -0.13 7.11 2.24
C LEU A 278 -1.06 8.01 3.04
N ASP A 279 -2.20 7.49 3.50
CA ASP A 279 -3.15 8.25 4.32
C ASP A 279 -2.48 8.72 5.61
N LEU A 280 -1.72 7.85 6.29
CA LEU A 280 -0.90 8.20 7.46
C LEU A 280 0.22 9.18 7.11
N ALA A 281 0.93 8.99 6.00
CA ALA A 281 1.95 9.92 5.54
C ALA A 281 1.37 11.32 5.24
N TYR A 282 0.14 11.39 4.75
CA TYR A 282 -0.56 12.66 4.53
C TYR A 282 -1.04 13.31 5.82
N VAL A 283 -1.39 12.55 6.86
CA VAL A 283 -1.60 13.10 8.20
C VAL A 283 -0.29 13.69 8.74
N ALA A 284 0.82 12.97 8.63
CA ALA A 284 2.15 13.47 9.03
C ALA A 284 2.56 14.73 8.26
N ALA A 285 2.14 14.87 7.00
CA ALA A 285 2.38 16.04 6.16
C ALA A 285 1.38 17.20 6.36
N GLY A 286 0.44 17.08 7.33
CA GLY A 286 -0.57 18.11 7.61
C GLY A 286 -1.60 18.32 6.49
N ARG A 287 -1.74 17.34 5.59
CA ARG A 287 -2.74 17.35 4.51
C ARG A 287 -4.11 16.91 5.00
N PHE A 288 -4.14 16.00 5.98
CA PHE A 288 -5.33 15.54 6.70
C PHE A 288 -5.12 15.76 8.20
N GLU A 289 -6.21 15.98 8.93
CA GLU A 289 -6.18 16.19 10.38
C GLU A 289 -6.30 14.88 11.16
N CYS A 290 -6.97 13.88 10.57
CA CYS A 290 -7.21 12.59 11.21
C CYS A 290 -7.27 11.46 10.16
N TYR A 291 -6.76 10.29 10.57
CA TYR A 291 -6.97 8.99 9.92
C TYR A 291 -7.44 7.99 10.96
N TRP A 292 -8.43 7.15 10.61
CA TRP A 292 -8.81 5.98 11.41
C TRP A 292 -9.20 4.82 10.50
N GLU A 293 -8.88 3.62 10.95
CA GLU A 293 -9.26 2.38 10.26
C GLU A 293 -9.29 1.20 11.23
N GLU A 294 -10.09 0.19 10.91
CA GLU A 294 -10.19 -1.09 11.62
C GLU A 294 -9.93 -2.24 10.65
N ASP A 295 -9.53 -3.40 11.18
CA ASP A 295 -9.11 -4.58 10.42
C ASP A 295 -7.86 -4.34 9.54
N ILE A 296 -6.92 -3.55 10.07
CA ILE A 296 -5.67 -3.15 9.42
C ILE A 296 -4.49 -4.00 9.93
N LYS A 297 -3.48 -4.16 9.12
CA LYS A 297 -2.34 -5.01 9.43
C LYS A 297 -1.10 -4.19 9.82
N PRO A 298 -0.12 -4.81 10.51
CA PRO A 298 1.11 -4.12 10.91
C PRO A 298 1.87 -3.47 9.75
N TRP A 299 1.91 -4.09 8.59
CA TRP A 299 2.65 -3.59 7.44
C TRP A 299 2.04 -2.35 6.82
N ASP A 300 0.70 -2.19 6.89
CA ASP A 300 -0.02 -1.01 6.41
C ASP A 300 0.32 0.24 7.24
N ILE A 301 0.58 0.08 8.55
CA ILE A 301 0.63 1.19 9.50
C ILE A 301 2.01 1.47 10.12
N ALA A 302 2.93 0.50 10.13
CA ALA A 302 4.18 0.61 10.88
C ALA A 302 4.99 1.87 10.50
N ALA A 303 5.24 2.09 9.22
CA ALA A 303 5.98 3.26 8.74
C ALA A 303 5.21 4.56 8.99
N GLY A 304 3.92 4.58 8.64
CA GLY A 304 3.06 5.76 8.78
C GLY A 304 2.85 6.18 10.23
N MET A 305 2.69 5.23 11.15
CA MET A 305 2.58 5.48 12.58
C MET A 305 3.79 6.24 13.13
N LEU A 306 5.00 5.80 12.76
CA LEU A 306 6.23 6.52 13.14
C LEU A 306 6.25 7.93 12.55
N MET A 307 5.88 8.08 11.27
CA MET A 307 5.86 9.39 10.60
C MET A 307 4.93 10.37 11.30
N VAL A 308 3.72 9.94 11.68
CA VAL A 308 2.77 10.81 12.39
C VAL A 308 3.35 11.26 13.74
N ARG A 309 3.95 10.36 14.52
CA ARG A 309 4.58 10.69 15.80
C ARG A 309 5.75 11.65 15.65
N GLU A 310 6.63 11.39 14.71
CA GLU A 310 7.81 12.21 14.43
C GLU A 310 7.45 13.59 13.81
N ALA A 311 6.27 13.69 13.21
CA ALA A 311 5.70 14.97 12.73
C ALA A 311 4.93 15.76 13.82
N GLY A 312 4.88 15.25 15.06
CA GLY A 312 4.23 15.89 16.19
C GLY A 312 2.74 15.53 16.35
N GLY A 313 2.23 14.51 15.67
CA GLY A 313 0.90 13.96 15.85
C GLY A 313 0.83 12.91 16.96
N ARG A 314 -0.38 12.39 17.18
CA ARG A 314 -0.64 11.31 18.15
C ARG A 314 -1.33 10.14 17.49
N VAL A 315 -1.05 8.94 18.00
CA VAL A 315 -1.55 7.68 17.45
C VAL A 315 -1.98 6.76 18.58
N CYS A 316 -3.17 6.17 18.47
CA CYS A 316 -3.69 5.14 19.37
C CYS A 316 -4.48 4.08 18.61
N THR A 317 -4.90 3.02 19.30
CA THR A 317 -5.94 2.10 18.82
C THR A 317 -7.32 2.78 18.84
N THR A 318 -8.32 2.20 18.18
CA THR A 318 -9.71 2.68 18.32
C THR A 318 -10.33 2.36 19.69
N SER A 319 -9.63 1.63 20.56
CA SER A 319 -9.94 1.50 22.00
C SER A 319 -9.24 2.54 22.88
N GLY A 320 -8.37 3.37 22.31
CA GLY A 320 -7.68 4.45 22.99
C GLY A 320 -6.31 4.12 23.57
N ASP A 321 -5.77 2.94 23.32
CA ASP A 321 -4.42 2.55 23.76
C ASP A 321 -3.36 3.21 22.86
N GLU A 322 -2.44 3.97 23.46
CA GLU A 322 -1.36 4.69 22.78
C GLU A 322 -0.02 3.91 22.77
N THR A 323 0.02 2.72 23.38
CA THR A 323 1.23 1.88 23.44
C THR A 323 1.65 1.47 22.03
N PRO A 324 2.88 1.80 21.56
CA PRO A 324 3.30 1.54 20.18
C PRO A 324 3.11 0.10 19.73
N LYS A 325 3.47 -0.85 20.57
CA LYS A 325 3.30 -2.27 20.31
C LYS A 325 1.84 -2.65 20.11
N ASN A 326 0.95 -2.15 20.96
CA ASN A 326 -0.47 -2.49 20.92
C ASN A 326 -1.11 -1.87 19.67
N VAL A 327 -0.81 -0.62 19.33
CA VAL A 327 -1.26 0.00 18.08
C VAL A 327 -0.85 -0.84 16.87
N LEU A 328 0.38 -1.36 16.87
CA LEU A 328 0.88 -2.17 15.75
C LEU A 328 0.17 -3.52 15.60
N THR A 329 -0.36 -4.09 16.69
CA THR A 329 -0.87 -5.47 16.72
C THR A 329 -2.37 -5.59 17.00
N ASP A 330 -3.05 -4.51 17.39
CA ASP A 330 -4.48 -4.51 17.71
C ASP A 330 -5.39 -4.70 16.48
N GLY A 331 -4.92 -4.28 15.31
CA GLY A 331 -5.69 -4.30 14.06
C GLY A 331 -6.57 -3.08 13.90
N THR A 332 -6.38 -2.04 14.72
CA THR A 332 -7.11 -0.76 14.63
C THR A 332 -6.16 0.42 14.84
N ILE A 333 -6.45 1.55 14.22
CA ILE A 333 -5.65 2.77 14.36
C ILE A 333 -6.52 4.02 14.34
N LEU A 334 -6.13 5.00 15.15
CA LEU A 334 -6.52 6.41 15.08
C LEU A 334 -5.24 7.23 15.12
N ALA A 335 -5.01 8.05 14.12
CA ALA A 335 -3.89 8.99 14.02
C ALA A 335 -4.41 10.41 13.74
N ALA A 336 -3.93 11.40 14.50
CA ALA A 336 -4.42 12.76 14.32
C ALA A 336 -3.37 13.82 14.67
N ASN A 337 -3.62 15.06 14.24
CA ASN A 337 -2.88 16.21 14.72
C ASN A 337 -3.10 16.39 16.23
N SER A 338 -2.10 16.91 16.93
CA SER A 338 -2.13 17.00 18.40
C SER A 338 -3.22 17.93 18.94
N LEU A 339 -3.66 18.95 18.16
CA LEU A 339 -4.65 19.93 18.61
C LEU A 339 -6.08 19.37 18.66
N GLN A 340 -6.39 18.41 17.78
CA GLN A 340 -7.73 17.84 17.68
C GLN A 340 -7.81 16.37 18.11
N TYR A 341 -6.67 15.77 18.48
CA TYR A 341 -6.57 14.35 18.81
C TYR A 341 -7.63 13.90 19.84
N GLU A 342 -7.77 14.60 20.95
CA GLU A 342 -8.74 14.21 22.00
C GLU A 342 -10.19 14.30 21.49
N VAL A 343 -10.48 15.25 20.61
CA VAL A 343 -11.81 15.39 20.01
C VAL A 343 -12.10 14.20 19.09
N PHE A 344 -11.17 13.87 18.18
CA PHE A 344 -11.33 12.72 17.29
C PHE A 344 -11.37 11.41 18.07
N LYS A 345 -10.52 11.27 19.09
CA LYS A 345 -10.51 10.10 19.98
C LYS A 345 -11.90 9.90 20.61
N ASN A 346 -12.53 10.95 21.13
CA ASN A 346 -13.87 10.87 21.73
C ASN A 346 -14.99 10.57 20.71
N MET A 347 -14.78 10.79 19.43
CA MET A 347 -15.72 10.44 18.36
C MET A 347 -15.61 8.96 17.94
N ILE A 348 -14.41 8.40 18.01
CA ILE A 348 -14.09 7.04 17.52
C ILE A 348 -14.12 6.00 18.64
N VAL A 349 -13.52 6.33 19.80
CA VAL A 349 -13.42 5.45 20.96
C VAL A 349 -14.73 5.46 21.73
N LYS A 350 -15.53 4.41 21.62
CA LYS A 350 -16.78 4.22 22.39
C LYS A 350 -16.94 2.77 22.80
#